data_836743f004853426b85cded55209a5b0
#
_entry.id   836743f004853426b85cded55209a5b0
#
_cell.length_a   1.000
_cell.length_b   1.000
_cell.length_c   1.000
_cell.angle_alpha   90.00
_cell.angle_beta   90.00
_cell.angle_gamma   90.00
#
_symmetry.space_group_name_H-M   'P 1'
#
loop_
_entity.id
_entity.type
_entity.pdbx_description
1 polymer ?
#
loop_
_entity_poly.entity_id
_entity_poly.type
_entity_poly.pdbx_seq_one_letter_code
_entity_poly.pdbx_strand_id
1 'polypeptide(L)'
;MSQAHAKPVSASVLDAAIAWQLSLDSSSPQEREAFARWHAADEEHARAWQQLGMLDQRFSVASGPARAALLQSRVSIRRRIRKVGSGLASVIAVIGLALFAGDRYLPLDYWLADQRTATGEQRTLRLVDGTLINLNTHSALDVRFDDKQRRIVLQEGEILVETGHGDPRPFIVETREGNLRALGTRFLVRREDEGTRLSVLKSAVAAHPQAADTEQILREGQQVLMRRDGLGPTIALPPGADAWTRGMLVVDNARLEDLVHELGRYRRGYLGVAPQVADLRITGSFPLHDTDLALTALLPSLPVQIEHHTRWWVVVGPRAEAKP
;
A
#
# COMPACT_ATOMS: atom_id res chain seq x y z
N MET A 1 22.25 5.97 39.63
CA MET A 1 20.99 6.71 39.38
C MET A 1 20.03 5.72 38.74
N SER A 2 19.02 5.33 39.50
CA SER A 2 18.10 4.23 39.15
C SER A 2 17.12 4.69 38.08
N GLN A 3 17.13 4.07 36.90
CA GLN A 3 16.08 4.26 35.89
C GLN A 3 14.84 3.52 36.40
N ALA A 4 13.83 4.29 36.83
CA ALA A 4 12.51 3.76 37.13
C ALA A 4 11.93 3.18 35.84
N HIS A 5 11.68 1.86 35.80
CA HIS A 5 10.94 1.20 34.72
C HIS A 5 9.51 1.77 34.69
N ALA A 6 9.22 2.59 33.69
CA ALA A 6 7.87 3.08 33.46
C ALA A 6 6.95 1.89 33.15
N LYS A 7 5.89 1.74 33.93
CA LYS A 7 4.88 0.68 33.74
C LYS A 7 4.32 0.75 32.32
N PRO A 8 4.23 -0.35 31.57
CA PRO A 8 3.71 -0.35 30.21
C PRO A 8 2.26 0.16 30.15
N VAL A 9 1.92 0.92 29.13
CA VAL A 9 0.57 1.41 28.87
C VAL A 9 -0.29 0.24 28.37
N SER A 10 -1.50 0.12 28.91
CA SER A 10 -2.45 -0.94 28.47
C SER A 10 -2.97 -0.68 27.07
N ALA A 11 -3.30 -1.77 26.34
CA ALA A 11 -3.78 -1.68 24.96
C ALA A 11 -5.08 -0.86 24.86
N SER A 12 -5.99 -0.97 25.83
CA SER A 12 -7.24 -0.25 25.86
C SER A 12 -7.08 1.27 26.01
N VAL A 13 -6.07 1.70 26.78
CA VAL A 13 -5.76 3.14 26.95
C VAL A 13 -5.07 3.68 25.70
N LEU A 14 -4.24 2.88 25.04
CA LEU A 14 -3.61 3.27 23.78
C LEU A 14 -4.65 3.40 22.64
N ASP A 15 -5.60 2.49 22.55
CA ASP A 15 -6.71 2.55 21.58
C ASP A 15 -7.57 3.80 21.81
N ALA A 16 -7.86 4.14 23.07
CA ALA A 16 -8.58 5.37 23.41
C ALA A 16 -7.79 6.63 23.03
N ALA A 17 -6.47 6.66 23.26
CA ALA A 17 -5.61 7.77 22.86
C ALA A 17 -5.57 7.97 21.35
N ILE A 18 -5.50 6.88 20.56
CA ILE A 18 -5.57 6.91 19.09
C ILE A 18 -6.94 7.45 18.62
N ALA A 19 -8.02 7.01 19.24
CA ALA A 19 -9.36 7.51 18.91
C ALA A 19 -9.47 9.02 19.15
N TRP A 20 -8.91 9.53 20.25
CA TRP A 20 -8.85 10.97 20.53
C TRP A 20 -7.96 11.72 19.52
N GLN A 21 -6.82 11.16 19.11
CA GLN A 21 -5.94 11.77 18.10
C GLN A 21 -6.69 11.99 16.78
N LEU A 22 -7.49 11.01 16.36
CA LEU A 22 -8.25 11.07 15.10
C LEU A 22 -9.46 12.03 15.17
N SER A 23 -10.04 12.25 16.37
CA SER A 23 -11.21 13.09 16.54
C SER A 23 -10.89 14.56 16.87
N LEU A 24 -9.71 14.86 17.43
CA LEU A 24 -9.34 16.20 17.90
C LEU A 24 -9.22 17.25 16.79
N ASP A 25 -8.88 16.85 15.56
CA ASP A 25 -8.74 17.78 14.42
C ASP A 25 -10.08 18.40 13.97
N SER A 26 -11.22 17.73 14.27
CA SER A 26 -12.58 18.18 13.93
C SER A 26 -13.48 18.38 15.15
N SER A 27 -12.94 18.41 16.38
CA SER A 27 -13.70 18.32 17.63
C SER A 27 -14.46 19.60 18.00
N SER A 28 -15.71 19.39 18.47
CA SER A 28 -16.55 20.41 19.10
C SER A 28 -15.98 20.85 20.47
N PRO A 29 -16.40 21.99 21.04
CA PRO A 29 -16.01 22.41 22.39
C PRO A 29 -16.29 21.35 23.46
N GLN A 30 -17.39 20.61 23.34
CA GLN A 30 -17.78 19.54 24.26
C GLN A 30 -16.85 18.33 24.20
N GLU A 31 -16.38 17.97 23.01
CA GLU A 31 -15.42 16.88 22.81
C GLU A 31 -14.04 17.23 23.36
N ARG A 32 -13.61 18.49 23.29
CA ARG A 32 -12.36 18.96 23.91
C ARG A 32 -12.40 18.90 25.44
N GLU A 33 -13.55 19.22 26.04
CA GLU A 33 -13.74 19.04 27.49
C GLU A 33 -13.76 17.56 27.88
N ALA A 34 -14.35 16.69 27.06
CA ALA A 34 -14.34 15.26 27.29
C ALA A 34 -12.92 14.68 27.19
N PHE A 35 -12.13 15.14 26.20
CA PHE A 35 -10.72 14.80 26.08
C PHE A 35 -9.92 15.26 27.30
N ALA A 36 -10.09 16.53 27.74
CA ALA A 36 -9.37 17.06 28.89
C ALA A 36 -9.65 16.25 30.17
N ARG A 37 -10.91 15.83 30.38
CA ARG A 37 -11.29 14.95 31.49
C ARG A 37 -10.65 13.57 31.38
N TRP A 38 -10.67 12.96 30.20
CA TRP A 38 -10.05 11.67 29.95
C TRP A 38 -8.53 11.74 30.19
N HIS A 39 -7.85 12.78 29.67
CA HIS A 39 -6.41 12.96 29.80
C HIS A 39 -5.97 13.18 31.26
N ALA A 40 -6.79 13.85 32.07
CA ALA A 40 -6.53 14.12 33.47
C ALA A 40 -6.96 12.99 34.43
N ALA A 41 -7.70 11.98 33.93
CA ALA A 41 -8.29 10.93 34.79
C ALA A 41 -7.27 9.92 35.33
N ASP A 42 -6.15 9.67 34.59
CA ASP A 42 -5.12 8.74 34.99
C ASP A 42 -3.75 9.13 34.38
N GLU A 43 -2.66 8.92 35.13
CA GLU A 43 -1.30 9.13 34.60
C GLU A 43 -0.97 8.22 33.40
N GLU A 44 -1.63 7.08 33.29
CA GLU A 44 -1.48 6.15 32.16
C GLU A 44 -2.00 6.79 30.87
N HIS A 45 -3.11 7.55 30.93
CA HIS A 45 -3.66 8.28 29.80
C HIS A 45 -2.72 9.38 29.30
N ALA A 46 -2.12 10.14 30.23
CA ALA A 46 -1.15 11.17 29.88
C ALA A 46 0.11 10.58 29.25
N ARG A 47 0.60 9.42 29.73
CA ARG A 47 1.74 8.70 29.15
C ARG A 47 1.43 8.16 27.76
N ALA A 48 0.25 7.58 27.55
CA ALA A 48 -0.21 7.12 26.24
C ALA A 48 -0.23 8.27 25.23
N TRP A 49 -0.75 9.41 25.63
CA TRP A 49 -0.78 10.62 24.80
C TRP A 49 0.61 11.14 24.43
N GLN A 50 1.55 11.15 25.40
CA GLN A 50 2.95 11.53 25.13
C GLN A 50 3.66 10.57 24.18
N GLN A 51 3.41 9.27 24.28
CA GLN A 51 3.99 8.27 23.36
C GLN A 51 3.51 8.49 21.91
N LEU A 52 2.23 8.82 21.73
CA LEU A 52 1.70 9.17 20.41
C LEU A 52 2.30 10.46 19.85
N GLY A 53 2.47 11.49 20.67
CA GLY A 53 3.08 12.76 20.26
C GLY A 53 4.55 12.62 19.85
N MET A 54 5.31 11.73 20.48
CA MET A 54 6.69 11.43 20.09
C MET A 54 6.79 10.69 18.74
N LEU A 55 5.77 9.89 18.39
CA LEU A 55 5.66 9.26 17.07
C LEU A 55 5.37 10.32 15.99
N ASP A 56 4.46 11.24 16.26
CA ASP A 56 4.11 12.33 15.33
C ASP A 56 5.32 13.25 15.06
N GLN A 57 6.18 13.51 16.06
CA GLN A 57 7.44 14.23 15.86
C GLN A 57 8.45 13.48 14.97
N ARG A 58 8.53 12.17 15.02
CA ARG A 58 9.43 11.39 14.15
C ARG A 58 8.95 11.37 12.69
N PHE A 59 7.64 11.40 12.47
CA PHE A 59 7.07 11.54 11.12
C PHE A 59 7.13 12.98 10.59
N SER A 60 7.18 14.00 11.46
CA SER A 60 7.24 15.40 11.06
C SER A 60 8.62 15.87 10.57
N VAL A 61 9.68 15.15 10.86
CA VAL A 61 11.04 15.45 10.38
C VAL A 61 11.17 15.27 8.87
N ALA A 62 10.30 14.46 8.23
CA ALA A 62 10.29 14.27 6.78
C ALA A 62 9.52 15.35 5.98
N SER A 63 8.82 16.31 6.63
CA SER A 63 7.92 17.26 5.97
C SER A 63 8.11 18.73 6.39
N GLY A 64 9.31 19.14 6.76
CA GLY A 64 9.63 20.44 7.34
C GLY A 64 9.12 21.71 6.60
N PRO A 65 9.23 21.90 5.28
CA PRO A 65 8.87 23.18 4.64
C PRO A 65 7.38 23.34 4.34
N ALA A 66 6.63 22.25 4.15
CA ALA A 66 5.22 22.33 3.77
C ALA A 66 4.29 22.73 4.94
N ARG A 67 4.61 22.31 6.17
CA ARG A 67 3.81 22.61 7.37
C ARG A 67 3.93 24.07 7.82
N ALA A 68 5.12 24.66 7.69
CA ALA A 68 5.34 26.08 8.00
C ALA A 68 4.58 27.01 7.05
N ALA A 69 4.51 26.65 5.76
CA ALA A 69 3.73 27.38 4.75
C ALA A 69 2.22 27.31 5.02
N LEU A 70 1.72 26.16 5.47
CA LEU A 70 0.29 25.98 5.81
C LEU A 70 -0.13 26.73 7.09
N LEU A 71 0.73 26.78 8.11
CA LEU A 71 0.44 27.49 9.35
C LEU A 71 0.53 29.00 9.19
N GLN A 72 1.47 29.51 8.40
CA GLN A 72 1.54 30.95 8.08
C GLN A 72 0.40 31.39 7.17
N SER A 73 -0.12 30.55 6.29
CA SER A 73 -1.27 30.89 5.44
C SER A 73 -2.58 31.03 6.26
N ARG A 74 -2.77 30.27 7.34
CA ARG A 74 -3.99 30.37 8.18
C ARG A 74 -4.17 31.73 8.87
N VAL A 75 -3.09 32.39 9.24
CA VAL A 75 -3.15 33.71 9.88
C VAL A 75 -3.39 34.84 8.88
N SER A 76 -2.85 34.74 7.67
CA SER A 76 -3.01 35.76 6.62
C SER A 76 -4.37 35.68 5.91
N ILE A 77 -4.93 34.46 5.75
CA ILE A 77 -6.23 34.24 5.11
C ILE A 77 -7.38 34.83 5.95
N ARG A 78 -7.37 34.67 7.28
CA ARG A 78 -8.40 35.28 8.15
C ARG A 78 -8.45 36.79 8.08
N ARG A 79 -7.33 37.50 7.82
CA ARG A 79 -7.30 38.96 7.68
C ARG A 79 -7.70 39.45 6.27
N ARG A 80 -7.48 38.64 5.23
CA ARG A 80 -7.85 39.01 3.84
C ARG A 80 -9.32 38.72 3.53
N ILE A 81 -9.91 37.65 4.05
CA ILE A 81 -11.34 37.32 3.86
C ILE A 81 -12.27 38.42 4.38
N ARG A 82 -11.84 39.21 5.33
CA ARG A 82 -12.64 40.33 5.88
C ARG A 82 -12.69 41.58 4.98
N LYS A 83 -11.91 41.64 3.88
CA LYS A 83 -11.81 42.79 2.99
C LYS A 83 -12.26 42.57 1.54
N VAL A 84 -12.59 41.36 1.14
CA VAL A 84 -12.99 41.06 -0.25
C VAL A 84 -14.30 40.27 -0.21
N GLY A 85 -15.39 40.97 -0.52
CA GLY A 85 -16.73 40.39 -0.65
C GLY A 85 -16.90 39.49 -1.88
N SER A 86 -16.27 38.33 -1.90
CA SER A 86 -16.51 37.29 -2.91
C SER A 86 -16.38 35.90 -2.31
N GLY A 87 -17.42 35.49 -1.58
CA GLY A 87 -17.53 34.13 -1.02
C GLY A 87 -17.37 33.00 -2.06
N LEU A 88 -17.68 33.30 -3.31
CA LEU A 88 -17.60 32.30 -4.40
C LEU A 88 -16.15 31.95 -4.77
N ALA A 89 -15.23 32.91 -4.83
CA ALA A 89 -13.82 32.66 -5.16
C ALA A 89 -13.08 31.88 -4.07
N SER A 90 -13.45 32.12 -2.80
CA SER A 90 -12.89 31.39 -1.67
C SER A 90 -13.37 29.93 -1.62
N VAL A 91 -14.64 29.68 -1.95
CA VAL A 91 -15.20 28.34 -2.07
C VAL A 91 -14.57 27.57 -3.23
N ILE A 92 -14.38 28.20 -4.39
CA ILE A 92 -13.70 27.60 -5.54
C ILE A 92 -12.22 27.28 -5.21
N ALA A 93 -11.52 28.17 -4.50
CA ALA A 93 -10.15 27.94 -4.09
C ALA A 93 -10.01 26.81 -3.05
N VAL A 94 -10.96 26.69 -2.10
CA VAL A 94 -11.00 25.59 -1.13
C VAL A 94 -11.37 24.27 -1.82
N ILE A 95 -12.32 24.28 -2.74
CA ILE A 95 -12.67 23.10 -3.55
C ILE A 95 -11.50 22.72 -4.45
N GLY A 96 -10.87 23.67 -5.13
CA GLY A 96 -9.68 23.44 -5.96
C GLY A 96 -8.50 22.89 -5.16
N LEU A 97 -8.26 23.40 -3.95
CA LEU A 97 -7.23 22.89 -3.04
C LEU A 97 -7.60 21.50 -2.47
N ALA A 98 -8.88 21.28 -2.18
CA ALA A 98 -9.38 19.99 -1.73
C ALA A 98 -9.33 18.94 -2.85
N LEU A 99 -9.63 19.30 -4.09
CA LEU A 99 -9.48 18.44 -5.26
C LEU A 99 -8.01 18.16 -5.57
N PHE A 100 -7.14 19.18 -5.51
CA PHE A 100 -5.70 19.03 -5.71
C PHE A 100 -5.02 18.21 -4.61
N ALA A 101 -5.41 18.40 -3.36
CA ALA A 101 -4.97 17.55 -2.25
C ALA A 101 -5.63 16.16 -2.31
N GLY A 102 -6.91 16.09 -2.73
CA GLY A 102 -7.67 14.85 -2.88
C GLY A 102 -7.07 13.93 -3.94
N ASP A 103 -6.60 14.44 -5.07
CA ASP A 103 -5.92 13.67 -6.11
C ASP A 103 -4.61 13.03 -5.61
N ARG A 104 -4.02 13.58 -4.56
CA ARG A 104 -2.77 13.09 -3.97
C ARG A 104 -2.98 12.19 -2.74
N TYR A 105 -4.13 12.28 -2.08
CA TYR A 105 -4.44 11.56 -0.83
C TYR A 105 -5.65 10.63 -0.93
N LEU A 106 -6.51 10.83 -1.92
CA LEU A 106 -7.61 9.92 -2.23
C LEU A 106 -7.33 9.31 -3.59
N PRO A 107 -7.06 8.01 -3.70
CA PRO A 107 -6.87 7.34 -5.00
C PRO A 107 -8.22 7.28 -5.73
N LEU A 108 -8.63 8.42 -6.33
CA LEU A 108 -9.91 8.53 -7.05
C LEU A 108 -9.98 7.49 -8.16
N ASP A 109 -8.86 7.23 -8.83
CA ASP A 109 -8.74 6.22 -9.88
C ASP A 109 -9.12 4.82 -9.36
N TYR A 110 -8.72 4.49 -8.11
CA TYR A 110 -9.12 3.24 -7.47
C TYR A 110 -10.64 3.18 -7.19
N TRP A 111 -11.22 4.28 -6.68
CA TRP A 111 -12.64 4.30 -6.30
C TRP A 111 -13.59 4.37 -7.49
N LEU A 112 -13.15 4.95 -8.61
CA LEU A 112 -13.93 5.12 -9.84
C LEU A 112 -13.73 3.99 -10.84
N ALA A 113 -12.78 3.06 -10.59
CA ALA A 113 -12.48 1.95 -11.47
C ALA A 113 -13.68 1.00 -11.65
N ASP A 114 -13.81 0.47 -12.87
CA ASP A 114 -14.89 -0.49 -13.26
C ASP A 114 -14.86 -1.76 -12.41
N GLN A 115 -13.66 -2.25 -12.10
CA GLN A 115 -13.42 -3.46 -11.32
C GLN A 115 -12.38 -3.19 -10.25
N ARG A 116 -12.68 -3.60 -9.01
CA ARG A 116 -11.76 -3.44 -7.89
C ARG A 116 -11.90 -4.56 -6.87
N THR A 117 -10.83 -4.80 -6.11
CA THR A 117 -10.76 -5.71 -4.97
C THR A 117 -10.35 -4.97 -3.71
N ALA A 118 -10.94 -5.32 -2.58
CA ALA A 118 -10.55 -4.81 -1.27
C ALA A 118 -9.23 -5.45 -0.79
N THR A 119 -8.66 -4.93 0.31
CA THR A 119 -7.50 -5.55 0.99
C THR A 119 -7.83 -6.98 1.41
N GLY A 120 -7.02 -7.95 1.00
CA GLY A 120 -7.20 -9.39 1.22
C GLY A 120 -8.17 -10.07 0.26
N GLU A 121 -8.90 -9.31 -0.58
CA GLU A 121 -9.80 -9.87 -1.58
C GLU A 121 -9.04 -10.22 -2.86
N GLN A 122 -9.39 -11.35 -3.45
CA GLN A 122 -8.95 -11.76 -4.80
C GLN A 122 -10.19 -12.09 -5.63
N ARG A 123 -10.16 -11.76 -6.93
CA ARG A 123 -11.30 -11.98 -7.83
C ARG A 123 -10.84 -12.38 -9.22
N THR A 124 -11.54 -13.34 -9.82
CA THR A 124 -11.35 -13.71 -11.23
C THR A 124 -12.43 -13.07 -12.07
N LEU A 125 -12.01 -12.37 -13.11
CA LEU A 125 -12.87 -11.74 -14.13
C LEU A 125 -12.66 -12.48 -15.45
N ARG A 126 -13.76 -12.87 -16.10
CA ARG A 126 -13.74 -13.38 -17.49
C ARG A 126 -14.30 -12.29 -18.41
N LEU A 127 -13.49 -11.86 -19.35
CA LEU A 127 -13.88 -10.86 -20.34
C LEU A 127 -14.63 -11.49 -21.53
N VAL A 128 -15.25 -10.63 -22.34
CA VAL A 128 -16.07 -11.04 -23.50
C VAL A 128 -15.28 -11.75 -24.62
N ASP A 129 -13.96 -11.50 -24.69
CA ASP A 129 -13.01 -12.14 -25.62
C ASP A 129 -12.44 -13.46 -25.08
N GLY A 130 -12.91 -13.91 -23.92
CA GLY A 130 -12.44 -15.11 -23.25
C GLY A 130 -11.17 -14.93 -22.41
N THR A 131 -10.59 -13.73 -22.37
CA THR A 131 -9.46 -13.40 -21.50
C THR A 131 -9.86 -13.58 -20.02
N LEU A 132 -8.98 -14.21 -19.25
CA LEU A 132 -9.11 -14.33 -17.80
C LEU A 132 -8.17 -13.33 -17.12
N ILE A 133 -8.71 -12.55 -16.20
CA ILE A 133 -7.93 -11.64 -15.34
C ILE A 133 -8.19 -12.03 -13.88
N ASN A 134 -7.13 -12.41 -13.17
CA ASN A 134 -7.19 -12.53 -11.73
C ASN A 134 -6.69 -11.22 -11.11
N LEU A 135 -7.54 -10.56 -10.34
CA LEU A 135 -7.20 -9.38 -9.55
C LEU A 135 -6.70 -9.83 -8.19
N ASN A 136 -5.54 -9.34 -7.80
CA ASN A 136 -4.99 -9.57 -6.46
C ASN A 136 -5.58 -8.59 -5.43
N THR A 137 -5.11 -8.66 -4.19
CA THR A 137 -5.48 -7.74 -3.12
C THR A 137 -5.33 -6.28 -3.54
N HIS A 138 -6.26 -5.42 -3.15
CA HIS A 138 -6.23 -3.96 -3.36
C HIS A 138 -5.88 -3.58 -4.79
N SER A 139 -6.60 -4.15 -5.77
CA SER A 139 -6.37 -3.90 -7.19
C SER A 139 -7.57 -3.21 -7.82
N ALA A 140 -7.30 -2.36 -8.82
CA ALA A 140 -8.33 -1.60 -9.54
C ALA A 140 -7.97 -1.50 -11.02
N LEU A 141 -8.93 -1.77 -11.89
CA LEU A 141 -8.76 -1.68 -13.34
C LEU A 141 -10.03 -1.22 -14.05
N ASP A 142 -9.83 -0.64 -15.23
CA ASP A 142 -10.89 -0.33 -16.18
C ASP A 142 -10.77 -1.21 -17.44
N VAL A 143 -11.91 -1.59 -18.01
CA VAL A 143 -11.98 -2.38 -19.26
C VAL A 143 -12.40 -1.45 -20.40
N ARG A 144 -11.50 -1.20 -21.34
CA ARG A 144 -11.70 -0.29 -22.47
C ARG A 144 -11.48 -1.02 -23.80
N PHE A 145 -12.47 -1.79 -24.23
CA PHE A 145 -12.46 -2.48 -25.51
C PHE A 145 -13.12 -1.61 -26.60
N ASP A 146 -12.44 -1.48 -27.72
CA ASP A 146 -12.96 -0.83 -28.92
C ASP A 146 -12.76 -1.68 -30.17
N ASP A 147 -13.08 -1.18 -31.35
CA ASP A 147 -12.96 -1.91 -32.62
C ASP A 147 -11.51 -2.20 -33.03
N LYS A 148 -10.52 -1.52 -32.44
CA LYS A 148 -9.11 -1.59 -32.82
C LYS A 148 -8.28 -2.37 -31.82
N GLN A 149 -8.65 -2.34 -30.54
CA GLN A 149 -7.84 -2.91 -29.47
C GLN A 149 -8.68 -3.35 -28.25
N ARG A 150 -8.10 -4.27 -27.50
CA ARG A 150 -8.60 -4.73 -26.19
C ARG A 150 -7.71 -4.12 -25.11
N ARG A 151 -8.16 -3.04 -24.48
CA ARG A 151 -7.35 -2.32 -23.52
C ARG A 151 -7.88 -2.52 -22.10
N ILE A 152 -6.94 -2.82 -21.17
CA ILE A 152 -7.15 -2.80 -19.73
C ILE A 152 -6.28 -1.68 -19.18
N VAL A 153 -6.85 -0.79 -18.38
CA VAL A 153 -6.08 0.25 -17.65
C VAL A 153 -5.94 -0.20 -16.20
N LEU A 154 -4.73 -0.58 -15.79
CA LEU A 154 -4.46 -0.95 -14.40
C LEU A 154 -4.18 0.30 -13.59
N GLN A 155 -5.13 0.68 -12.75
CA GLN A 155 -5.05 1.87 -11.91
C GLN A 155 -4.21 1.65 -10.65
N GLU A 156 -4.35 0.47 -10.01
CA GLU A 156 -3.71 0.12 -8.74
C GLU A 156 -3.57 -1.40 -8.61
N GLY A 157 -2.59 -1.85 -7.84
CA GLY A 157 -2.46 -3.24 -7.41
C GLY A 157 -1.80 -4.17 -8.43
N GLU A 158 -2.29 -5.40 -8.53
CA GLU A 158 -1.67 -6.48 -9.28
C GLU A 158 -2.70 -7.37 -9.96
N ILE A 159 -2.44 -7.71 -11.23
CA ILE A 159 -3.27 -8.61 -12.02
C ILE A 159 -2.44 -9.72 -12.66
N LEU A 160 -3.02 -10.91 -12.76
CA LEU A 160 -2.59 -11.96 -13.66
C LEU A 160 -3.52 -11.98 -14.87
N VAL A 161 -2.96 -11.85 -16.07
CA VAL A 161 -3.70 -11.88 -17.32
C VAL A 161 -3.36 -13.18 -18.05
N GLU A 162 -4.39 -13.88 -18.50
CA GLU A 162 -4.31 -14.97 -19.46
C GLU A 162 -5.19 -14.61 -20.67
N THR A 163 -4.54 -14.22 -21.77
CA THR A 163 -5.24 -13.67 -22.93
C THR A 163 -6.08 -14.72 -23.66
N GLY A 164 -7.31 -14.37 -24.01
CA GLY A 164 -8.19 -15.16 -24.85
C GLY A 164 -7.62 -15.33 -26.27
N HIS A 165 -8.00 -16.42 -26.94
CA HIS A 165 -7.56 -16.75 -28.28
C HIS A 165 -8.67 -16.41 -29.31
N GLY A 166 -8.27 -16.12 -30.55
CA GLY A 166 -9.18 -15.95 -31.67
C GLY A 166 -9.61 -14.50 -31.96
N ASP A 167 -9.30 -13.55 -31.09
CA ASP A 167 -9.54 -12.13 -31.36
C ASP A 167 -8.27 -11.49 -31.97
N PRO A 168 -8.31 -10.95 -33.20
CA PRO A 168 -7.14 -10.39 -33.87
C PRO A 168 -6.69 -9.04 -33.32
N ARG A 169 -7.54 -8.35 -32.52
CA ARG A 169 -7.21 -7.04 -31.95
C ARG A 169 -6.11 -7.21 -30.89
N PRO A 170 -5.09 -6.33 -30.83
CA PRO A 170 -4.07 -6.39 -29.80
C PRO A 170 -4.67 -6.26 -28.41
N PHE A 171 -4.17 -7.05 -27.47
CA PHE A 171 -4.49 -6.92 -26.04
C PHE A 171 -3.41 -6.10 -25.35
N ILE A 172 -3.81 -5.03 -24.70
CA ILE A 172 -2.89 -4.05 -24.10
C ILE A 172 -3.27 -3.84 -22.63
N VAL A 173 -2.30 -3.95 -21.73
CA VAL A 173 -2.41 -3.44 -20.36
C VAL A 173 -1.67 -2.11 -20.29
N GLU A 174 -2.42 -1.07 -20.03
CA GLU A 174 -1.93 0.30 -19.84
C GLU A 174 -1.73 0.57 -18.36
N THR A 175 -0.62 1.23 -18.03
CA THR A 175 -0.30 1.75 -16.69
C THR A 175 0.19 3.18 -16.80
N ARG A 176 0.43 3.86 -15.69
CA ARG A 176 1.03 5.22 -15.71
C ARG A 176 2.41 5.27 -16.35
N GLU A 177 3.12 4.14 -16.33
CA GLU A 177 4.51 4.03 -16.79
C GLU A 177 4.60 3.66 -18.27
N GLY A 178 3.53 3.16 -18.88
CA GLY A 178 3.52 2.78 -20.28
C GLY A 178 2.54 1.66 -20.62
N ASN A 179 2.74 1.05 -21.77
CA ASN A 179 1.87 0.03 -22.35
C ASN A 179 2.57 -1.33 -22.42
N LEU A 180 1.82 -2.38 -22.12
CA LEU A 180 2.25 -3.78 -22.17
C LEU A 180 1.35 -4.51 -23.17
N ARG A 181 1.88 -4.80 -24.37
CA ARG A 181 1.14 -5.49 -25.42
C ARG A 181 1.39 -6.99 -25.36
N ALA A 182 0.35 -7.74 -25.09
CA ALA A 182 0.39 -9.20 -25.03
C ALA A 182 0.55 -9.84 -26.43
N LEU A 183 1.37 -10.87 -26.52
CA LEU A 183 1.61 -11.64 -27.73
C LEU A 183 1.06 -13.09 -27.59
N GLY A 184 -0.17 -13.24 -27.07
CA GLY A 184 -0.79 -14.55 -26.79
C GLY A 184 -0.20 -15.20 -25.54
N THR A 185 -0.40 -14.61 -24.36
CA THR A 185 0.47 -14.82 -23.21
C THR A 185 -0.28 -14.96 -21.89
N ARG A 186 0.43 -15.49 -20.89
CA ARG A 186 0.09 -15.43 -19.47
C ARG A 186 1.17 -14.65 -18.74
N PHE A 187 0.78 -13.53 -18.09
CA PHE A 187 1.73 -12.60 -17.47
C PHE A 187 1.11 -11.85 -16.29
N LEU A 188 1.97 -11.40 -15.38
CA LEU A 188 1.62 -10.57 -14.24
C LEU A 188 2.00 -9.13 -14.52
N VAL A 189 1.13 -8.22 -14.09
CA VAL A 189 1.40 -6.77 -14.07
C VAL A 189 1.08 -6.27 -12.67
N ARG A 190 2.07 -5.68 -12.02
CA ARG A 190 1.94 -5.09 -10.68
C ARG A 190 2.41 -3.65 -10.69
N ARG A 191 1.56 -2.76 -10.22
CA ARG A 191 1.95 -1.38 -9.96
C ARG A 191 2.64 -1.28 -8.60
N GLU A 192 3.82 -0.69 -8.61
CA GLU A 192 4.65 -0.41 -7.43
C GLU A 192 4.94 1.09 -7.36
N ASP A 193 5.42 1.58 -6.23
CA ASP A 193 5.77 3.01 -6.06
C ASP A 193 6.82 3.46 -7.06
N GLU A 194 7.77 2.56 -7.40
CA GLU A 194 8.88 2.85 -8.30
C GLU A 194 8.56 2.65 -9.79
N GLY A 195 7.42 2.02 -10.13
CA GLY A 195 7.06 1.71 -11.52
C GLY A 195 6.09 0.54 -11.65
N THR A 196 6.00 0.02 -12.85
CA THR A 196 5.19 -1.17 -13.18
C THR A 196 6.10 -2.40 -13.33
N ARG A 197 5.89 -3.41 -12.51
CA ARG A 197 6.58 -4.70 -12.64
C ARG A 197 5.82 -5.60 -13.61
N LEU A 198 6.50 -6.03 -14.66
CA LEU A 198 6.02 -7.02 -15.61
C LEU A 198 6.75 -8.35 -15.37
N SER A 199 5.99 -9.44 -15.27
CA SER A 199 6.52 -10.81 -15.13
C SER A 199 5.86 -11.72 -16.17
N VAL A 200 6.64 -12.32 -17.06
CA VAL A 200 6.13 -13.14 -18.16
C VAL A 200 6.19 -14.62 -17.78
N LEU A 201 5.01 -15.24 -17.63
CA LEU A 201 4.86 -16.65 -17.24
C LEU A 201 4.81 -17.59 -18.45
N LYS A 202 4.30 -17.11 -19.60
CA LYS A 202 4.21 -17.88 -20.82
C LYS A 202 4.25 -16.96 -22.04
N SER A 203 4.97 -17.34 -23.08
CA SER A 203 5.12 -16.64 -24.36
C SER A 203 5.87 -15.31 -24.23
N ALA A 204 5.33 -14.17 -24.68
CA ALA A 204 6.05 -12.90 -24.67
C ALA A 204 5.12 -11.69 -24.52
N VAL A 205 5.65 -10.61 -23.94
CA VAL A 205 4.98 -9.30 -23.83
C VAL A 205 5.91 -8.21 -24.34
N ALA A 206 5.40 -7.35 -25.18
CA ALA A 206 6.10 -6.17 -25.65
C ALA A 206 5.80 -5.00 -24.68
N ALA A 207 6.84 -4.49 -24.04
CA ALA A 207 6.78 -3.40 -23.08
C ALA A 207 7.24 -2.09 -23.74
N HIS A 208 6.40 -1.07 -23.69
CA HIS A 208 6.64 0.26 -24.25
C HIS A 208 6.49 1.31 -23.14
N PRO A 209 7.59 1.79 -22.54
CA PRO A 209 7.56 2.88 -21.56
C PRO A 209 6.99 4.16 -22.16
N GLN A 210 6.31 4.98 -21.35
CA GLN A 210 5.56 6.15 -21.83
C GLN A 210 6.45 7.20 -22.52
N ALA A 211 7.67 7.40 -22.05
CA ALA A 211 8.61 8.41 -22.55
C ALA A 211 9.76 7.82 -23.39
N ALA A 212 9.70 6.50 -23.73
CA ALA A 212 10.69 5.86 -24.57
C ALA A 212 10.17 5.68 -26.00
N ASP A 213 11.06 5.80 -26.99
CA ASP A 213 10.72 5.61 -28.40
C ASP A 213 10.77 4.13 -28.84
N THR A 214 11.24 3.23 -27.98
CA THR A 214 11.49 1.83 -28.33
C THR A 214 10.68 0.87 -27.46
N GLU A 215 10.12 -0.14 -28.11
CA GLU A 215 9.46 -1.28 -27.49
C GLU A 215 10.47 -2.40 -27.24
N GLN A 216 10.45 -3.02 -26.06
CA GLN A 216 11.26 -4.19 -25.75
C GLN A 216 10.37 -5.41 -25.51
N ILE A 217 10.73 -6.54 -26.11
CA ILE A 217 10.02 -7.80 -25.95
C ILE A 217 10.63 -8.58 -24.79
N LEU A 218 9.80 -8.83 -23.75
CA LEU A 218 10.13 -9.74 -22.66
C LEU A 218 9.56 -11.13 -22.96
N ARG A 219 10.35 -12.14 -22.65
CA ARG A 219 10.01 -13.55 -22.91
C ARG A 219 9.65 -14.28 -21.61
N GLU A 220 9.13 -15.49 -21.78
CA GLU A 220 8.86 -16.40 -20.68
C GLU A 220 10.03 -16.52 -19.70
N GLY A 221 9.75 -16.53 -18.41
CA GLY A 221 10.74 -16.59 -17.33
C GLY A 221 11.45 -15.29 -17.03
N GLN A 222 11.09 -14.19 -17.68
CA GLN A 222 11.68 -12.88 -17.48
C GLN A 222 10.76 -11.95 -16.66
N GLN A 223 11.40 -11.11 -15.87
CA GLN A 223 10.76 -10.03 -15.11
C GLN A 223 11.52 -8.72 -15.30
N VAL A 224 10.81 -7.60 -15.33
CA VAL A 224 11.39 -6.26 -15.45
C VAL A 224 10.56 -5.25 -14.68
N LEU A 225 11.20 -4.20 -14.17
CA LEU A 225 10.54 -3.00 -13.68
C LEU A 225 10.53 -1.93 -14.78
N MET A 226 9.35 -1.56 -15.25
CA MET A 226 9.13 -0.49 -16.22
C MET A 226 8.91 0.82 -15.47
N ARG A 227 9.70 1.82 -15.79
CA ARG A 227 9.51 3.23 -15.43
C ARG A 227 9.04 4.01 -16.65
N ARG A 228 8.64 5.26 -16.47
CA ARG A 228 8.18 6.11 -17.58
C ARG A 228 9.25 6.35 -18.64
N ASP A 229 10.50 6.44 -18.23
CA ASP A 229 11.67 6.76 -19.03
C ASP A 229 12.40 5.54 -19.59
N GLY A 230 12.05 4.33 -19.17
CA GLY A 230 12.69 3.12 -19.64
C GLY A 230 12.42 1.86 -18.84
N LEU A 231 13.08 0.81 -19.23
CA LEU A 231 13.05 -0.49 -18.55
C LEU A 231 14.31 -0.67 -17.70
N GLY A 232 14.13 -1.17 -16.49
CA GLY A 232 15.22 -1.59 -15.63
C GLY A 232 15.90 -2.88 -16.15
N PRO A 233 16.84 -3.45 -15.39
CA PRO A 233 17.46 -4.72 -15.74
C PRO A 233 16.42 -5.84 -15.78
N THR A 234 16.52 -6.69 -16.81
CA THR A 234 15.74 -7.92 -16.89
C THR A 234 16.33 -8.95 -15.94
N ILE A 235 15.51 -9.50 -15.08
CA ILE A 235 15.89 -10.53 -14.11
C ILE A 235 15.06 -11.80 -14.34
N ALA A 236 15.51 -12.93 -13.77
CA ALA A 236 14.75 -14.16 -13.79
C ALA A 236 13.46 -14.02 -12.98
N LEU A 237 12.38 -14.61 -13.47
CA LEU A 237 11.12 -14.70 -12.77
C LEU A 237 11.29 -15.54 -11.49
N PRO A 238 10.93 -15.02 -10.31
CA PRO A 238 11.01 -15.80 -9.09
C PRO A 238 10.05 -17.00 -9.10
N PRO A 239 10.43 -18.13 -8.49
CA PRO A 239 9.55 -19.29 -8.35
C PRO A 239 8.23 -18.91 -7.67
N GLY A 240 7.11 -19.43 -8.17
CA GLY A 240 5.81 -19.22 -7.56
C GLY A 240 5.27 -17.78 -7.64
N ALA A 241 5.75 -16.97 -8.59
CA ALA A 241 5.27 -15.59 -8.79
C ALA A 241 3.73 -15.48 -8.94
N ASP A 242 3.08 -16.54 -9.46
CA ASP A 242 1.62 -16.63 -9.58
C ASP A 242 0.93 -17.41 -8.45
N ALA A 243 1.66 -17.84 -7.43
CA ALA A 243 1.12 -18.68 -6.35
C ALA A 243 -0.02 -18.00 -5.59
N TRP A 244 -0.03 -16.68 -5.56
CA TRP A 244 -1.10 -15.89 -4.95
C TRP A 244 -2.48 -16.18 -5.55
N THR A 245 -2.59 -16.57 -6.83
CA THR A 245 -3.86 -16.97 -7.44
C THR A 245 -4.45 -18.24 -6.82
N ARG A 246 -3.64 -18.98 -6.06
CA ARG A 246 -4.02 -20.15 -5.27
C ARG A 246 -4.00 -19.87 -3.76
N GLY A 247 -3.98 -18.58 -3.37
CA GLY A 247 -3.98 -18.13 -1.99
C GLY A 247 -2.68 -18.37 -1.23
N MET A 248 -1.55 -18.54 -1.92
CA MET A 248 -0.25 -18.81 -1.32
C MET A 248 0.79 -17.77 -1.74
N LEU A 249 1.68 -17.42 -0.83
CA LEU A 249 2.92 -16.69 -1.11
C LEU A 249 4.08 -17.69 -1.06
N VAL A 250 4.80 -17.82 -2.16
CA VAL A 250 5.99 -18.68 -2.24
C VAL A 250 7.23 -17.80 -2.29
N VAL A 251 8.16 -18.04 -1.41
CA VAL A 251 9.44 -17.32 -1.34
C VAL A 251 10.60 -18.31 -1.31
N ASP A 252 11.69 -17.92 -1.94
CA ASP A 252 12.94 -18.68 -1.96
C ASP A 252 14.09 -17.76 -1.54
N ASN A 253 14.73 -18.09 -0.43
CA ASN A 253 15.83 -17.32 0.18
C ASN A 253 15.52 -15.81 0.28
N ALA A 254 14.25 -15.45 0.57
CA ALA A 254 13.82 -14.07 0.71
C ALA A 254 14.25 -13.49 2.08
N ARG A 255 14.45 -12.18 2.15
CA ARG A 255 14.60 -11.49 3.43
C ARG A 255 13.27 -11.54 4.20
N LEU A 256 13.34 -11.64 5.51
CA LEU A 256 12.14 -11.61 6.35
C LEU A 256 11.34 -10.31 6.17
N GLU A 257 12.04 -9.19 5.98
CA GLU A 257 11.41 -7.90 5.71
C GLU A 257 10.58 -7.94 4.42
N ASP A 258 11.09 -8.54 3.35
CA ASP A 258 10.38 -8.65 2.07
C ASP A 258 9.13 -9.54 2.20
N LEU A 259 9.24 -10.67 2.93
CA LEU A 259 8.10 -11.54 3.21
C LEU A 259 7.04 -10.81 4.05
N VAL A 260 7.44 -10.13 5.12
CA VAL A 260 6.54 -9.40 6.02
C VAL A 260 5.85 -8.25 5.28
N HIS A 261 6.60 -7.52 4.44
CA HIS A 261 6.05 -6.47 3.59
C HIS A 261 4.98 -7.03 2.63
N GLU A 262 5.27 -8.16 1.96
CA GLU A 262 4.31 -8.78 1.03
C GLU A 262 3.06 -9.30 1.76
N LEU A 263 3.20 -9.95 2.92
CA LEU A 263 2.06 -10.37 3.76
C LEU A 263 1.22 -9.17 4.23
N GLY A 264 1.86 -8.03 4.48
CA GLY A 264 1.21 -6.79 4.88
C GLY A 264 0.19 -6.27 3.87
N ARG A 265 0.36 -6.56 2.58
CA ARG A 265 -0.60 -6.20 1.52
C ARG A 265 -1.95 -6.88 1.68
N TYR A 266 -2.00 -8.05 2.30
CA TYR A 266 -3.21 -8.88 2.42
C TYR A 266 -3.98 -8.67 3.71
N ARG A 267 -3.50 -7.83 4.60
CA ARG A 267 -4.19 -7.53 5.87
C ARG A 267 -4.44 -6.04 6.07
N ARG A 268 -5.46 -5.71 6.84
CA ARG A 268 -5.68 -4.35 7.30
C ARG A 268 -4.79 -4.06 8.50
N GLY A 269 -4.27 -2.84 8.57
CA GLY A 269 -3.39 -2.41 9.65
C GLY A 269 -1.91 -2.51 9.30
N TYR A 270 -1.08 -2.30 10.30
CA TYR A 270 0.38 -2.30 10.15
C TYR A 270 0.96 -3.67 10.47
N LEU A 271 1.80 -4.17 9.59
CA LEU A 271 2.63 -5.33 9.80
C LEU A 271 4.09 -4.94 9.55
N GLY A 272 4.92 -4.98 10.58
CA GLY A 272 6.31 -4.58 10.52
C GLY A 272 7.27 -5.67 10.96
N VAL A 273 8.56 -5.41 10.75
CA VAL A 273 9.67 -6.25 11.20
C VAL A 273 10.68 -5.39 11.93
N ALA A 274 11.21 -5.89 13.04
CA ALA A 274 12.27 -5.22 13.78
C ALA A 274 13.60 -5.30 12.98
N PRO A 275 14.40 -4.22 12.95
CA PRO A 275 15.63 -4.18 12.14
C PRO A 275 16.61 -5.33 12.43
N GLN A 276 16.61 -5.83 13.68
CA GLN A 276 17.51 -6.90 14.12
C GLN A 276 17.27 -8.25 13.43
N VAL A 277 16.06 -8.47 12.91
CA VAL A 277 15.65 -9.73 12.26
C VAL A 277 15.26 -9.55 10.79
N ALA A 278 15.29 -8.31 10.28
CA ALA A 278 14.86 -7.96 8.93
C ALA A 278 15.61 -8.75 7.83
N ASP A 279 16.90 -9.00 8.03
CA ASP A 279 17.78 -9.67 7.06
C ASP A 279 17.78 -11.21 7.17
N LEU A 280 17.05 -11.79 8.12
CA LEU A 280 16.92 -13.24 8.21
C LEU A 280 16.34 -13.80 6.92
N ARG A 281 16.84 -14.96 6.51
CA ARG A 281 16.45 -15.59 5.25
C ARG A 281 15.44 -16.70 5.49
N ILE A 282 14.45 -16.76 4.61
CA ILE A 282 13.37 -17.74 4.68
C ILE A 282 13.04 -18.27 3.29
N THR A 283 12.80 -19.58 3.22
CA THR A 283 12.24 -20.28 2.05
C THR A 283 10.99 -21.02 2.51
N GLY A 284 9.89 -20.88 1.79
CA GLY A 284 8.65 -21.56 2.13
C GLY A 284 7.44 -21.07 1.36
N SER A 285 6.28 -21.65 1.74
CA SER A 285 4.98 -21.28 1.20
C SER A 285 4.05 -20.85 2.35
N PHE A 286 3.46 -19.68 2.23
CA PHE A 286 2.70 -19.02 3.29
C PHE A 286 1.28 -18.73 2.83
N PRO A 287 0.23 -19.03 3.63
CA PRO A 287 -1.16 -18.76 3.27
C PRO A 287 -1.43 -17.25 3.30
N LEU A 288 -2.07 -16.72 2.25
CA LEU A 288 -2.40 -15.30 2.12
C LEU A 288 -3.76 -14.93 2.73
N HIS A 289 -4.68 -15.90 2.82
CA HIS A 289 -6.01 -15.69 3.40
C HIS A 289 -6.01 -15.60 4.93
N ASP A 290 -4.93 -16.09 5.58
CA ASP A 290 -4.70 -16.01 7.01
C ASP A 290 -3.25 -15.62 7.28
N THR A 291 -3.02 -14.31 7.34
CA THR A 291 -1.67 -13.77 7.57
C THR A 291 -1.14 -14.04 8.97
N ASP A 292 -2.00 -14.27 9.97
CA ASP A 292 -1.57 -14.62 11.32
C ASP A 292 -1.07 -16.07 11.38
N LEU A 293 -1.71 -16.98 10.63
CA LEU A 293 -1.21 -18.33 10.42
C LEU A 293 0.13 -18.32 9.66
N ALA A 294 0.25 -17.48 8.62
CA ALA A 294 1.51 -17.32 7.88
C ALA A 294 2.65 -16.84 8.79
N LEU A 295 2.40 -15.86 9.68
CA LEU A 295 3.38 -15.37 10.64
C LEU A 295 3.75 -16.46 11.68
N THR A 296 2.75 -17.20 12.16
CA THR A 296 3.00 -18.30 13.12
C THR A 296 3.91 -19.36 12.54
N ALA A 297 3.83 -19.63 11.23
CA ALA A 297 4.70 -20.58 10.54
C ALA A 297 6.20 -20.19 10.53
N LEU A 298 6.54 -18.94 10.85
CA LEU A 298 7.93 -18.48 10.97
C LEU A 298 8.59 -18.96 12.27
N LEU A 299 7.82 -19.14 13.34
CA LEU A 299 8.34 -19.38 14.70
C LEU A 299 9.21 -20.65 14.87
N PRO A 300 8.92 -21.77 14.17
CA PRO A 300 9.77 -22.96 14.25
C PRO A 300 11.11 -22.81 13.53
N SER A 301 11.17 -21.96 12.48
CA SER A 301 12.29 -21.86 11.55
C SER A 301 13.23 -20.69 11.84
N LEU A 302 12.73 -19.65 12.52
CA LEU A 302 13.49 -18.42 12.77
C LEU A 302 13.48 -18.06 14.27
N PRO A 303 14.53 -17.39 14.76
CA PRO A 303 14.62 -16.91 16.15
C PRO A 303 13.79 -15.62 16.32
N VAL A 304 12.50 -15.66 16.00
CA VAL A 304 11.60 -14.51 16.05
C VAL A 304 10.43 -14.75 16.98
N GLN A 305 9.76 -13.67 17.37
CA GLN A 305 8.48 -13.65 18.07
C GLN A 305 7.53 -12.69 17.39
N ILE A 306 6.22 -12.90 17.55
CA ILE A 306 5.19 -12.02 16.99
C ILE A 306 4.63 -11.19 18.14
N GLU A 307 4.76 -9.89 18.04
CA GLU A 307 4.31 -8.92 19.02
C GLU A 307 3.03 -8.24 18.52
N HIS A 308 1.92 -8.50 19.19
CA HIS A 308 0.64 -7.87 18.93
C HIS A 308 0.49 -6.65 19.87
N HIS A 309 0.77 -5.44 19.35
CA HIS A 309 0.52 -4.20 20.11
C HIS A 309 -0.96 -3.87 20.15
N THR A 310 -1.64 -4.04 19.01
CA THR A 310 -3.10 -4.00 18.87
C THR A 310 -3.52 -5.03 17.80
N ARG A 311 -4.83 -5.24 17.60
CA ARG A 311 -5.33 -6.08 16.50
C ARG A 311 -4.93 -5.57 15.11
N TRP A 312 -4.53 -4.27 15.00
CA TRP A 312 -4.15 -3.61 13.77
C TRP A 312 -2.64 -3.32 13.66
N TRP A 313 -1.88 -3.60 14.71
CA TRP A 313 -0.45 -3.34 14.76
C TRP A 313 0.28 -4.57 15.25
N VAL A 314 0.95 -5.22 14.32
CA VAL A 314 1.73 -6.45 14.56
C VAL A 314 3.18 -6.20 14.11
N VAL A 315 4.14 -6.66 14.92
CA VAL A 315 5.56 -6.55 14.63
C VAL A 315 6.22 -7.92 14.84
N VAL A 316 7.03 -8.33 13.87
CA VAL A 316 7.92 -9.49 14.00
C VAL A 316 9.22 -9.01 14.60
N GLY A 317 9.53 -9.41 15.81
CA GLY A 317 10.73 -9.04 16.57
C GLY A 317 11.65 -10.23 16.87
N PRO A 318 12.85 -10.00 17.40
CA PRO A 318 13.73 -11.07 17.87
C PRO A 318 13.08 -11.80 19.04
N ARG A 319 13.22 -13.13 19.06
CA ARG A 319 12.80 -13.94 20.22
C ARG A 319 13.61 -13.48 21.44
N ALA A 320 12.92 -13.15 22.54
CA ALA A 320 13.60 -12.87 23.79
C ALA A 320 14.44 -14.11 24.19
N GLU A 321 15.72 -13.95 24.41
CA GLU A 321 16.54 -15.00 25.00
C GLU A 321 15.94 -15.34 26.36
N ALA A 322 15.61 -16.61 26.59
CA ALA A 322 15.25 -17.09 27.93
C ALA A 322 16.45 -16.78 28.82
N LYS A 323 16.28 -15.82 29.73
CA LYS A 323 17.33 -15.50 30.72
C LYS A 323 17.55 -16.75 31.56
N PRO A 324 18.79 -17.25 31.67
CA PRO A 324 19.14 -18.45 32.42
C PRO A 324 18.74 -18.36 33.89
#